data_ac44f2a1e1fbaad09cbb7d1d7f9db983
#
_entry.id   ac44f2a1e1fbaad09cbb7d1d7f9db983
#
_cell.length_a   1.000
_cell.length_b   1.000
_cell.length_c   1.000
_cell.angle_alpha   90.00
_cell.angle_beta   90.00
_cell.angle_gamma   90.00
#
_symmetry.space_group_name_H-M   'P 1'
#
loop_
_entity.id
_entity.type
_entity.pdbx_description
1 polymer ?
#
loop_
_entity_poly.entity_id
_entity_poly.type
_entity_poly.pdbx_seq_one_letter_code
_entity_poly.pdbx_strand_id
1 'polypeptide(L)'
;KCLRTGTPPRGTHWDPHSANTIKRYGEHTLLNYTGQYLRSVQIVKQKNRTYVGIPTNLKKTRKGDRTSKRTLNQVAIMLEYGSRGGNLPPRPLWAPAFEQVGGKKVLKETIVRELRKEIRKYR
;
A
#
# COMPACT_ATOMS: atom_id res chain seq x y z
N LYS A 1 5.09 -5.58 -6.54
CA LYS A 1 4.98 -7.06 -6.67
C LYS A 1 3.93 -7.63 -5.72
N CYS A 2 4.03 -7.39 -4.41
CA CYS A 2 3.13 -7.96 -3.39
C CYS A 2 1.62 -7.76 -3.68
N LEU A 3 1.20 -6.54 -4.01
CA LEU A 3 -0.21 -6.25 -4.34
C LEU A 3 -0.70 -6.93 -5.62
N ARG A 4 0.19 -7.18 -6.57
CA ARG A 4 -0.17 -7.84 -7.83
C ARG A 4 -0.32 -9.34 -7.67
N THR A 5 0.53 -9.96 -6.87
CA THR A 5 0.57 -11.42 -6.68
C THR A 5 -0.18 -11.90 -5.44
N GLY A 6 -0.58 -11.00 -4.53
CA GLY A 6 -1.15 -11.35 -3.23
C GLY A 6 -0.17 -12.02 -2.27
N THR A 7 1.12 -11.90 -2.55
CA THR A 7 2.18 -12.50 -1.73
C THR A 7 2.69 -11.45 -0.73
N PRO A 8 2.79 -11.78 0.57
CA PRO A 8 3.29 -10.85 1.57
C PRO A 8 4.76 -10.46 1.33
N PRO A 9 5.18 -9.29 1.83
CA PRO A 9 6.60 -8.96 1.91
C PRO A 9 7.39 -10.01 2.69
N ARG A 10 8.66 -10.15 2.38
CA ARG A 10 9.54 -11.13 3.03
C ARG A 10 9.53 -10.93 4.55
N GLY A 11 9.39 -12.03 5.29
CA GLY A 11 9.34 -12.01 6.75
C GLY A 11 7.98 -11.64 7.35
N THR A 12 6.94 -11.48 6.53
CA THR A 12 5.57 -11.23 6.96
C THR A 12 4.64 -12.36 6.56
N HIS A 13 3.55 -12.49 7.30
CA HIS A 13 2.46 -13.42 6.99
C HIS A 13 1.16 -12.67 6.76
N TRP A 14 0.39 -13.09 5.77
CA TRP A 14 -0.97 -12.60 5.52
C TRP A 14 -1.94 -13.75 5.64
N ASP A 15 -2.91 -13.60 6.52
CA ASP A 15 -3.98 -14.58 6.62
C ASP A 15 -4.77 -14.66 5.32
N PRO A 16 -5.20 -15.85 4.90
CA PRO A 16 -6.04 -16.03 3.72
C PRO A 16 -7.39 -15.34 3.88
N HIS A 17 -8.14 -15.25 2.79
CA HIS A 17 -9.53 -14.77 2.85
C HIS A 17 -10.37 -15.72 3.71
N SER A 18 -11.28 -15.14 4.51
CA SER A 18 -12.28 -15.92 5.21
C SER A 18 -13.25 -16.58 4.23
N ALA A 19 -13.87 -17.70 4.64
CA ALA A 19 -14.89 -18.38 3.85
C ALA A 19 -16.05 -17.43 3.46
N ASN A 20 -16.45 -16.52 4.35
CA ASN A 20 -17.48 -15.51 4.07
C ASN A 20 -17.04 -14.52 2.99
N THR A 21 -15.76 -14.14 2.97
CA THR A 21 -15.22 -13.26 1.93
C THR A 21 -15.24 -13.95 0.57
N ILE A 22 -14.80 -15.20 0.51
CA ILE A 22 -14.80 -16.02 -0.72
C ILE A 22 -16.23 -16.22 -1.21
N LYS A 23 -17.16 -16.56 -0.33
CA LYS A 23 -18.58 -16.72 -0.67
C LYS A 23 -19.20 -15.44 -1.26
N ARG A 24 -18.83 -14.28 -0.75
CA ARG A 24 -19.40 -12.97 -1.15
C ARG A 24 -18.78 -12.40 -2.43
N TYR A 25 -17.49 -12.57 -2.62
CA TYR A 25 -16.71 -11.90 -3.66
C TYR A 25 -16.02 -12.87 -4.64
N GLY A 26 -16.09 -14.17 -4.40
CA GLY A 26 -15.33 -15.18 -5.15
C GLY A 26 -13.86 -15.24 -4.71
N GLU A 27 -13.14 -16.21 -5.25
CA GLU A 27 -11.69 -16.26 -5.07
C GLU A 27 -11.01 -15.13 -5.81
N HIS A 28 -10.09 -14.46 -5.14
CA HIS A 28 -9.30 -13.38 -5.72
C HIS A 28 -7.99 -13.20 -4.96
N THR A 29 -7.07 -12.50 -5.56
CA THR A 29 -5.77 -12.19 -4.98
C THR A 29 -5.92 -11.30 -3.73
N LEU A 30 -5.21 -11.63 -2.66
CA LEU A 30 -5.19 -10.83 -1.43
C LEU A 30 -4.85 -9.38 -1.74
N LEU A 31 -5.59 -8.45 -1.14
CA LEU A 31 -5.49 -7.00 -1.31
C LEU A 31 -5.75 -6.49 -2.73
N ASN A 32 -6.20 -7.33 -3.65
CA ASN A 32 -6.36 -6.96 -5.07
C ASN A 32 -7.68 -7.47 -5.67
N TYR A 33 -8.81 -7.18 -5.01
CA TYR A 33 -10.12 -7.60 -5.53
C TYR A 33 -10.50 -6.91 -6.84
N THR A 34 -10.48 -5.58 -6.88
CA THR A 34 -10.83 -4.79 -8.08
C THR A 34 -9.60 -4.18 -8.77
N GLY A 35 -8.42 -4.35 -8.23
CA GLY A 35 -7.20 -3.65 -8.63
C GLY A 35 -7.16 -2.16 -8.24
N GLN A 36 -8.20 -1.63 -7.63
CA GLN A 36 -8.25 -0.22 -7.24
C GLN A 36 -7.15 0.15 -6.24
N TYR A 37 -6.91 -0.71 -5.24
CA TYR A 37 -5.86 -0.49 -4.24
C TYR A 37 -4.47 -0.40 -4.89
N LEU A 38 -4.15 -1.34 -5.79
CA LEU A 38 -2.89 -1.35 -6.52
C LEU A 38 -2.72 -0.08 -7.39
N ARG A 39 -3.77 0.31 -8.12
CA ARG A 39 -3.73 1.49 -9.01
C ARG A 39 -3.68 2.82 -8.26
N SER A 40 -4.11 2.85 -7.00
CA SER A 40 -4.14 4.06 -6.18
C SER A 40 -2.79 4.39 -5.52
N VAL A 41 -1.85 3.45 -5.53
CA VAL A 41 -0.49 3.68 -5.00
C VAL A 41 0.28 4.57 -5.97
N GLN A 42 0.70 5.73 -5.50
CA GLN A 42 1.41 6.72 -6.32
C GLN A 42 2.39 7.55 -5.51
N ILE A 43 3.26 8.25 -6.22
CA ILE A 43 4.12 9.27 -5.62
C ILE A 43 3.30 10.55 -5.47
N VAL A 44 3.10 10.97 -4.22
CA VAL A 44 2.36 12.20 -3.90
C VAL A 44 3.35 13.30 -3.56
N LYS A 45 3.34 14.36 -4.37
CA LYS A 45 4.16 15.55 -4.15
C LYS A 45 3.34 16.64 -3.49
N GLN A 46 3.80 17.12 -2.37
CA GLN A 46 3.28 18.32 -1.67
C GLN A 46 4.37 19.37 -1.62
N LYS A 47 4.00 20.61 -1.29
CA LYS A 47 4.93 21.78 -1.31
C LYS A 47 6.32 21.48 -0.73
N ASN A 48 6.38 20.82 0.43
CA ASN A 48 7.64 20.53 1.14
C ASN A 48 7.84 19.02 1.42
N ARG A 49 7.02 18.15 0.83
CA ARG A 49 7.06 16.70 1.11
C ARG A 49 6.77 15.90 -0.14
N THR A 50 7.45 14.79 -0.27
CA THR A 50 7.15 13.75 -1.25
C THR A 50 7.02 12.43 -0.53
N TYR A 51 5.97 11.70 -0.77
CA TYR A 51 5.78 10.36 -0.21
C TYR A 51 5.18 9.40 -1.23
N VAL A 52 5.41 8.12 -1.04
CA VAL A 52 4.74 7.05 -1.76
C VAL A 52 3.55 6.60 -0.92
N GLY A 53 2.38 6.61 -1.50
CA GLY A 53 1.19 6.25 -0.75
C GLY A 53 -0.09 6.38 -1.54
N ILE A 54 -1.20 6.39 -0.81
CA ILE A 54 -2.54 6.54 -1.36
C ILE A 54 -3.06 7.92 -0.98
N PRO A 55 -3.46 8.75 -1.96
CA PRO A 55 -4.06 10.06 -1.67
C PRO A 55 -5.28 9.95 -0.75
N THR A 56 -5.39 10.87 0.19
CA THR A 56 -6.45 10.85 1.22
C THR A 56 -7.85 11.11 0.68
N ASN A 57 -7.97 11.73 -0.49
CA ASN A 57 -9.23 12.09 -1.14
C ASN A 57 -9.84 10.97 -1.97
N LEU A 58 -9.11 9.88 -2.24
CA LEU A 58 -9.63 8.77 -3.05
C LEU A 58 -10.62 7.93 -2.25
N LYS A 59 -11.83 7.77 -2.79
CA LYS A 59 -12.84 6.92 -2.20
C LYS A 59 -12.78 5.50 -2.74
N LYS A 60 -13.07 4.53 -1.86
CA LYS A 60 -13.17 3.13 -2.25
C LYS A 60 -14.43 2.91 -3.08
N THR A 61 -14.31 2.28 -4.23
CA THR A 61 -15.44 1.79 -5.02
C THR A 61 -15.85 0.39 -4.54
N ARG A 62 -17.14 0.18 -4.34
CA ARG A 62 -17.73 -1.12 -4.00
C ARG A 62 -18.14 -1.86 -5.27
N LYS A 63 -18.46 -3.15 -5.14
CA LYS A 63 -19.07 -3.93 -6.21
C LYS A 63 -20.34 -3.22 -6.71
N GLY A 64 -20.51 -3.09 -8.04
CA GLY A 64 -21.62 -2.35 -8.66
C GLY A 64 -21.45 -0.84 -8.67
N ASP A 65 -20.23 -0.35 -8.74
CA ASP A 65 -19.84 1.08 -8.85
C ASP A 65 -20.33 2.00 -7.73
N ARG A 66 -20.77 1.42 -6.61
CA ARG A 66 -21.18 2.20 -5.44
C ARG A 66 -19.95 2.75 -4.72
N THR A 67 -19.93 4.04 -4.47
CA THR A 67 -18.89 4.68 -3.69
C THR A 67 -19.06 4.41 -2.19
N SER A 68 -18.01 3.91 -1.55
CA SER A 68 -17.98 3.74 -0.09
C SER A 68 -17.84 5.10 0.61
N LYS A 69 -18.38 5.21 1.82
CA LYS A 69 -18.10 6.35 2.71
C LYS A 69 -16.63 6.42 3.13
N ARG A 70 -15.92 5.27 3.14
CA ARG A 70 -14.51 5.20 3.51
C ARG A 70 -13.61 5.57 2.34
N THR A 71 -12.52 6.28 2.63
CA THR A 71 -11.46 6.53 1.66
C THR A 71 -10.57 5.30 1.52
N LEU A 72 -9.85 5.20 0.40
CA LEU A 72 -8.85 4.15 0.19
C LEU A 72 -7.72 4.20 1.22
N ASN A 73 -7.35 5.40 1.67
CA ASN A 73 -6.34 5.57 2.71
C ASN A 73 -6.80 4.96 4.05
N GLN A 74 -8.05 5.18 4.45
CA GLN A 74 -8.63 4.53 5.64
C GLN A 74 -8.64 3.01 5.52
N VAL A 75 -8.99 2.49 4.34
CA VAL A 75 -8.95 1.04 4.07
C VAL A 75 -7.51 0.52 4.15
N ALA A 76 -6.53 1.24 3.62
CA ALA A 76 -5.12 0.87 3.71
C ALA A 76 -4.63 0.76 5.16
N ILE A 77 -5.01 1.71 6.02
CA ILE A 77 -4.69 1.68 7.45
C ILE A 77 -5.31 0.45 8.12
N MET A 78 -6.57 0.16 7.82
CA MET A 78 -7.24 -1.03 8.37
C MET A 78 -6.62 -2.34 7.90
N LEU A 79 -6.13 -2.40 6.66
CA LEU A 79 -5.42 -3.57 6.14
C LEU A 79 -4.05 -3.73 6.79
N GLU A 80 -3.34 -2.64 7.05
CA GLU A 80 -2.02 -2.68 7.68
C GLU A 80 -2.08 -3.17 9.13
N TYR A 81 -3.03 -2.67 9.92
CA TYR A 81 -3.11 -2.89 11.37
C TYR A 81 -4.27 -3.81 11.81
N GLY A 82 -5.13 -4.21 10.90
CA GLY A 82 -6.35 -4.94 11.23
C GLY A 82 -7.48 -4.02 11.74
N SER A 83 -8.64 -4.62 12.02
CA SER A 83 -9.78 -3.90 12.60
C SER A 83 -9.85 -4.11 14.11
N ARG A 84 -10.37 -3.11 14.86
CA ARG A 84 -10.54 -3.20 16.31
C ARG A 84 -11.37 -4.39 16.77
N GLY A 85 -12.38 -4.80 15.98
CA GLY A 85 -13.22 -5.96 16.30
C GLY A 85 -12.63 -7.32 15.93
N GLY A 86 -11.38 -7.39 15.45
CA GLY A 86 -10.73 -8.64 15.06
C GLY A 86 -11.29 -9.32 13.81
N ASN A 87 -12.30 -8.72 13.16
CA ASN A 87 -12.93 -9.30 11.97
C ASN A 87 -12.08 -9.16 10.70
N LEU A 88 -11.11 -8.27 10.70
CA LEU A 88 -10.15 -8.09 9.63
C LEU A 88 -8.75 -8.29 10.20
N PRO A 89 -8.05 -9.39 9.83
CA PRO A 89 -6.69 -9.62 10.28
C PRO A 89 -5.74 -8.60 9.65
N PRO A 90 -4.67 -8.21 10.34
CA PRO A 90 -3.65 -7.32 9.78
C PRO A 90 -2.94 -8.01 8.60
N ARG A 91 -2.74 -7.25 7.54
CA ARG A 91 -1.93 -7.65 6.38
C ARG A 91 -0.89 -6.57 6.10
N PRO A 92 0.15 -6.47 6.93
CA PRO A 92 1.14 -5.40 6.81
C PRO A 92 1.84 -5.47 5.45
N LEU A 93 1.89 -4.34 4.78
CA LEU A 93 2.48 -4.18 3.46
C LEU A 93 3.55 -3.10 3.45
N TRP A 94 3.22 -1.91 3.97
CA TRP A 94 4.02 -0.70 3.76
C TRP A 94 5.36 -0.74 4.48
N ALA A 95 5.34 -0.94 5.81
CA ALA A 95 6.57 -0.99 6.59
C ALA A 95 7.47 -2.17 6.19
N PRO A 96 6.97 -3.42 6.09
CA PRO A 96 7.79 -4.54 5.66
C PRO A 96 8.32 -4.40 4.22
N ALA A 97 7.52 -3.84 3.29
CA ALA A 97 7.98 -3.62 1.93
C ALA A 97 9.08 -2.56 1.87
N PHE A 98 8.97 -1.49 2.66
CA PHE A 98 10.00 -0.47 2.78
C PHE A 98 11.32 -1.05 3.30
N GLU A 99 11.26 -1.85 4.37
CA GLU A 99 12.45 -2.53 4.92
C GLU A 99 13.06 -3.53 3.91
N GLN A 100 12.22 -4.24 3.15
CA GLN A 100 12.68 -5.20 2.14
C GLN A 100 13.50 -4.54 1.02
N VAL A 101 13.21 -3.30 0.66
CA VAL A 101 13.98 -2.54 -0.34
C VAL A 101 15.18 -1.79 0.27
N GLY A 102 15.46 -1.98 1.55
CA GLY A 102 16.61 -1.44 2.26
C GLY A 102 16.31 -0.29 3.22
N GLY A 103 15.04 0.06 3.41
CA GLY A 103 14.57 0.99 4.42
C GLY A 103 15.20 2.38 4.36
N LYS A 104 15.38 2.99 5.51
CA LYS A 104 15.94 4.34 5.64
C LYS A 104 17.37 4.46 5.13
N LYS A 105 18.18 3.39 5.24
CA LYS A 105 19.58 3.40 4.79
C LYS A 105 19.67 3.63 3.28
N VAL A 106 19.01 2.81 2.50
CA VAL A 106 19.01 2.92 1.03
C VAL A 106 18.38 4.22 0.56
N LEU A 107 17.30 4.68 1.23
CA LEU A 107 16.70 5.97 0.93
C LEU A 107 17.70 7.11 1.12
N LYS A 108 18.41 7.16 2.26
CA LYS A 108 19.44 8.16 2.55
C LYS A 108 20.56 8.14 1.52
N GLU A 109 21.09 6.97 1.21
CA GLU A 109 22.18 6.81 0.21
C GLU A 109 21.72 7.28 -1.17
N THR A 110 20.50 6.97 -1.57
CA THR A 110 19.93 7.40 -2.84
C THR A 110 19.79 8.92 -2.91
N ILE A 111 19.25 9.55 -1.86
CA ILE A 111 19.12 11.00 -1.79
C ILE A 111 20.50 11.68 -1.90
N VAL A 112 21.48 11.22 -1.12
CA VAL A 112 22.84 11.79 -1.16
C VAL A 112 23.47 11.61 -2.56
N ARG A 113 23.29 10.47 -3.19
CA ARG A 113 23.78 10.22 -4.54
C ARG A 113 23.18 11.17 -5.57
N GLU A 114 21.86 11.37 -5.53
CA GLU A 114 21.19 12.26 -6.47
C GLU A 114 21.56 13.73 -6.24
N LEU A 115 21.66 14.18 -5.00
CA LEU A 115 22.14 15.52 -4.66
C LEU A 115 23.56 15.77 -5.19
N ARG A 116 24.47 14.80 -5.05
CA ARG A 116 25.83 14.90 -5.60
C ARG A 116 25.84 15.04 -7.12
N LYS A 117 24.96 14.33 -7.82
CA LYS A 117 24.82 14.47 -9.28
C LYS A 117 24.35 15.89 -9.66
N GLU A 118 23.36 16.41 -8.95
CA GLU A 118 22.86 17.76 -9.22
C GLU A 118 23.94 18.82 -8.97
N ILE A 119 24.63 18.76 -7.84
CA ILE A 119 25.73 19.71 -7.52
C ILE A 119 26.81 19.71 -8.60
N ARG A 120 27.16 18.54 -9.16
CA ARG A 120 28.17 18.44 -10.23
C ARG A 120 27.78 19.16 -11.51
N LYS A 121 26.49 19.31 -11.80
CA LYS A 121 26.00 20.05 -12.98
C LYS A 121 26.27 21.53 -12.90
N TYR A 122 26.46 22.08 -11.72
CA TYR A 122 26.67 23.53 -11.46
C TYR A 122 28.13 23.91 -11.16
N ARG A 123 29.03 22.98 -11.34
CA ARG A 123 30.46 23.24 -11.19
C ARG A 123 31.14 23.70 -12.52
#